data_90ab495298fb49d44db5f1d888667606
#
_entry.id   90ab495298fb49d44db5f1d888667606
#
_cell.length_a   1.000
_cell.length_b   1.000
_cell.length_c   1.000
_cell.angle_alpha   90.00
_cell.angle_beta   90.00
_cell.angle_gamma   90.00
#
_symmetry.space_group_name_H-M   'P 1'
#
loop_
_entity.id
_entity.type
_entity.pdbx_description
1 polymer ?
#
loop_
_entity_poly.entity_id
_entity_poly.type
_entity_poly.pdbx_seq_one_letter_code
_entity_poly.pdbx_strand_id
1 'polypeptide(L)'
;MIWAEIPYISNHMPGGRENTISQMTELIVQNYNHPSIVVWGLSNEITMSGASDPDLLENHHILNDMVHDMDSTRLTTMAIVSMCPMEAKYIQIPDVVSWNHYFGWYGGDTTMNGPWFDEFHAKYPNIPVGISEYGCEALN
;
A
#
# COMPACT_ATOMS: atom_id res chain seq x y z
N MET A 1 1.13 -17.69 2.15
CA MET A 1 1.62 -16.30 2.23
C MET A 1 0.41 -15.40 2.39
N ILE A 2 0.41 -14.53 3.39
CA ILE A 2 -0.69 -13.61 3.70
C ILE A 2 -0.12 -12.19 3.77
N TRP A 3 -0.79 -11.27 3.11
CA TRP A 3 -0.71 -9.84 3.33
C TRP A 3 -1.82 -9.49 4.31
N ALA A 4 -1.49 -8.98 5.49
CA ALA A 4 -2.46 -8.55 6.49
C ALA A 4 -2.47 -7.02 6.57
N GLU A 5 -3.63 -6.41 6.37
CA GLU A 5 -3.77 -4.95 6.38
C GLU A 5 -4.93 -4.47 7.23
N ILE A 6 -4.86 -3.21 7.65
CA ILE A 6 -5.97 -2.53 8.32
C ILE A 6 -6.98 -2.00 7.30
N PRO A 7 -8.27 -1.84 7.68
CA PRO A 7 -9.31 -1.31 6.79
C PRO A 7 -9.23 0.22 6.63
N TYR A 8 -8.04 0.72 6.28
CA TYR A 8 -7.78 2.12 5.96
C TYR A 8 -7.77 2.28 4.45
N ILE A 9 -8.96 2.57 3.89
CA ILE A 9 -9.22 2.44 2.45
C ILE A 9 -9.85 3.69 1.85
N SER A 10 -9.49 3.99 0.61
CA SER A 10 -10.05 4.98 -0.33
C SER A 10 -9.96 6.44 0.11
N ASN A 11 -10.37 6.79 1.32
CA ASN A 11 -10.41 8.18 1.79
C ASN A 11 -9.67 8.36 3.11
N HIS A 12 -8.73 9.28 3.11
CA HIS A 12 -8.13 9.77 4.34
C HIS A 12 -9.14 10.63 5.10
N MET A 13 -9.32 10.33 6.38
CA MET A 13 -10.19 11.10 7.28
C MET A 13 -9.33 11.86 8.30
N PRO A 14 -9.28 13.19 8.22
CA PRO A 14 -8.64 13.99 9.26
C PRO A 14 -9.25 13.66 10.62
N GLY A 15 -8.42 13.40 11.62
CA GLY A 15 -8.86 12.94 12.96
C GLY A 15 -9.05 11.42 13.08
N GLY A 16 -8.87 10.64 12.03
CA GLY A 16 -8.90 9.17 12.07
C GLY A 16 -7.61 8.50 12.54
N ARG A 17 -6.57 9.27 12.84
CA ARG A 17 -5.23 8.78 13.18
C ARG A 17 -5.22 7.81 14.37
N GLU A 18 -5.84 8.17 15.47
CA GLU A 18 -5.91 7.30 16.66
C GLU A 18 -6.57 5.96 16.35
N ASN A 19 -7.59 5.97 15.50
CA ASN A 19 -8.28 4.76 15.06
C ASN A 19 -7.37 3.88 14.20
N THR A 20 -6.64 4.44 13.24
CA THR A 20 -5.70 3.66 12.41
C THR A 20 -4.55 3.07 13.22
N ILE A 21 -4.03 3.82 14.20
CA ILE A 21 -3.00 3.34 15.14
C ILE A 21 -3.55 2.18 15.98
N SER A 22 -4.77 2.32 16.53
CA SER A 22 -5.42 1.26 17.31
C SER A 22 -5.62 -0.01 16.49
N GLN A 23 -6.14 0.12 15.28
CA GLN A 23 -6.37 -1.01 14.36
C GLN A 23 -5.08 -1.73 13.99
N MET A 24 -4.01 -0.98 13.69
CA MET A 24 -2.71 -1.58 13.36
C MET A 24 -2.10 -2.27 14.56
N THR A 25 -2.21 -1.66 15.75
CA THR A 25 -1.76 -2.28 17.01
C THR A 25 -2.47 -3.61 17.25
N GLU A 26 -3.80 -3.63 17.13
CA GLU A 26 -4.59 -4.84 17.32
C GLU A 26 -4.24 -5.91 16.30
N LEU A 27 -4.11 -5.53 15.02
CA LEU A 27 -3.75 -6.45 13.93
C LEU A 27 -2.42 -7.15 14.23
N ILE A 28 -1.40 -6.39 14.62
CA ILE A 28 -0.07 -6.95 14.90
C ILE A 28 -0.11 -7.81 16.17
N VAL A 29 -0.64 -7.29 17.27
CA VAL A 29 -0.67 -8.02 18.56
C VAL A 29 -1.41 -9.33 18.45
N GLN A 30 -2.54 -9.36 17.74
CA GLN A 30 -3.33 -10.59 17.59
C GLN A 30 -2.70 -11.59 16.64
N ASN A 31 -1.90 -11.14 15.67
CA ASN A 31 -1.44 -11.97 14.56
C ASN A 31 0.09 -12.13 14.48
N TYR A 32 0.84 -11.57 15.41
CA TYR A 32 2.30 -11.58 15.40
C TYR A 32 2.90 -12.98 15.21
N ASN A 33 2.32 -13.99 15.86
CA ASN A 33 2.80 -15.36 15.84
C ASN A 33 2.31 -16.20 14.65
N HIS A 34 1.63 -15.58 13.67
CA HIS A 34 1.19 -16.28 12.46
C HIS A 34 2.29 -16.27 11.38
N PRO A 35 2.99 -17.39 11.13
CA PRO A 35 4.12 -17.42 10.20
C PRO A 35 3.70 -17.26 8.73
N SER A 36 2.41 -17.39 8.44
CA SER A 36 1.88 -17.17 7.09
C SER A 36 1.84 -15.71 6.69
N ILE A 37 1.82 -14.78 7.64
CA ILE A 37 1.85 -13.34 7.38
C ILE A 37 3.29 -12.96 7.02
N VAL A 38 3.45 -12.33 5.87
CA VAL A 38 4.77 -11.93 5.35
C VAL A 38 4.96 -10.42 5.28
N VAL A 39 3.86 -9.66 5.19
CA VAL A 39 3.88 -8.20 5.19
C VAL A 39 2.69 -7.64 5.94
N TRP A 40 2.87 -6.44 6.49
CA TRP A 40 1.82 -5.63 7.10
C TRP A 40 1.39 -4.53 6.13
N GLY A 41 0.10 -4.50 5.77
CA GLY A 41 -0.49 -3.50 4.89
C GLY A 41 -0.93 -2.25 5.67
N LEU A 42 -0.40 -1.09 5.29
CA LEU A 42 -0.71 0.17 5.95
C LEU A 42 -2.04 0.76 5.48
N SER A 43 -2.38 0.59 4.20
CA SER A 43 -3.61 1.10 3.61
C SER A 43 -3.85 0.55 2.20
N ASN A 44 -5.10 0.71 1.72
CA ASN A 44 -5.50 0.40 0.35
C ASN A 44 -6.13 1.62 -0.34
N GLU A 45 -5.60 2.01 -1.50
CA GLU A 45 -6.11 3.06 -2.40
C GLU A 45 -6.43 4.40 -1.72
N ILE A 46 -5.83 4.68 -0.59
CA ILE A 46 -6.13 5.86 0.25
C ILE A 46 -5.85 7.19 -0.46
N THR A 47 -5.07 7.15 -1.55
CA THR A 47 -4.71 8.33 -2.34
C THR A 47 -5.74 8.70 -3.39
N MET A 48 -6.89 8.04 -3.47
CA MET A 48 -8.00 8.45 -4.34
C MET A 48 -8.48 9.88 -4.06
N SER A 49 -8.36 10.35 -2.82
CA SER A 49 -8.68 11.72 -2.41
C SER A 49 -7.50 12.71 -2.49
N GLY A 50 -6.32 12.25 -2.89
CA GLY A 50 -5.12 13.08 -3.08
C GLY A 50 -3.88 12.57 -2.35
N ALA A 51 -2.81 12.33 -3.12
CA ALA A 51 -1.55 11.76 -2.63
C ALA A 51 -0.59 12.77 -1.96
N SER A 52 -0.99 14.03 -1.84
CA SER A 52 -0.15 15.12 -1.30
C SER A 52 -0.69 15.73 -0.01
N ASP A 53 -1.74 15.15 0.57
CA ASP A 53 -2.29 15.61 1.85
C ASP A 53 -1.23 15.41 2.96
N PRO A 54 -0.81 16.51 3.65
CA PRO A 54 0.21 16.40 4.69
C PRO A 54 -0.19 15.51 5.87
N ASP A 55 -1.47 15.51 6.27
CA ASP A 55 -1.96 14.69 7.38
C ASP A 55 -1.97 13.21 7.00
N LEU A 56 -2.33 12.89 5.76
CA LEU A 56 -2.23 11.53 5.21
C LEU A 56 -0.78 11.03 5.21
N LEU A 57 0.15 11.86 4.73
CA LEU A 57 1.57 11.50 4.69
C LEU A 57 2.12 11.26 6.10
N GLU A 58 1.83 12.18 7.03
CA GLU A 58 2.27 12.05 8.42
C GLU A 58 1.69 10.80 9.08
N ASN A 59 0.40 10.51 8.88
CA ASN A 59 -0.23 9.30 9.42
C ASN A 59 0.44 8.01 8.91
N HIS A 60 0.80 7.96 7.62
CA HIS A 60 1.50 6.80 7.07
C HIS A 60 2.92 6.64 7.59
N HIS A 61 3.65 7.73 7.81
CA HIS A 61 4.95 7.67 8.48
C HIS A 61 4.82 7.12 9.91
N ILE A 62 3.84 7.61 10.67
CA ILE A 62 3.57 7.12 12.03
C ILE A 62 3.24 5.62 12.02
N LEU A 63 2.36 5.18 11.13
CA LEU A 63 1.99 3.77 11.01
C LEU A 63 3.20 2.91 10.61
N ASN A 64 4.00 3.36 9.65
CA ASN A 64 5.18 2.64 9.18
C ASN A 64 6.21 2.47 10.31
N ASP A 65 6.54 3.56 11.00
CA ASP A 65 7.50 3.54 12.11
C ASP A 65 7.00 2.64 13.26
N MET A 66 5.72 2.75 13.61
CA MET A 66 5.09 1.91 14.63
C MET A 66 5.14 0.42 14.29
N VAL A 67 4.88 0.06 13.02
CA VAL A 67 4.97 -1.35 12.59
C VAL A 67 6.39 -1.87 12.77
N HIS A 68 7.41 -1.12 12.37
CA HIS A 68 8.82 -1.53 12.55
C HIS A 68 9.23 -1.64 14.03
N ASP A 69 8.69 -0.76 14.87
CA ASP A 69 8.92 -0.83 16.33
C ASP A 69 8.26 -2.06 16.96
N MET A 70 7.09 -2.45 16.48
CA MET A 70 6.35 -3.61 17.00
C MET A 70 6.80 -4.94 16.40
N ASP A 71 7.21 -4.95 15.12
CA ASP A 71 7.65 -6.13 14.39
C ASP A 71 8.81 -5.82 13.43
N SER A 72 10.02 -6.00 13.88
CA SER A 72 11.24 -5.82 13.07
C SER A 72 11.53 -6.98 12.10
N THR A 73 10.65 -7.97 12.01
CA THR A 73 10.87 -9.18 11.20
C THR A 73 10.10 -9.18 9.88
N ARG A 74 9.07 -8.36 9.77
CA ARG A 74 8.22 -8.26 8.57
C ARG A 74 8.28 -6.88 7.96
N LEU A 75 8.10 -6.84 6.66
CA LEU A 75 8.10 -5.61 5.88
C LEU A 75 6.71 -4.93 5.92
N THR A 76 6.71 -3.64 5.64
CA THR A 76 5.50 -2.86 5.40
C THR A 76 5.20 -2.73 3.92
N THR A 77 3.93 -2.58 3.58
CA THR A 77 3.48 -2.34 2.20
C THR A 77 2.20 -1.51 2.16
N MET A 78 1.85 -1.03 0.98
CA MET A 78 0.60 -0.33 0.70
C MET A 78 0.08 -0.76 -0.67
N ALA A 79 -1.24 -0.90 -0.81
CA ALA A 79 -1.89 -1.09 -2.11
C ALA A 79 -2.21 0.30 -2.71
N ILE A 80 -1.50 0.68 -3.74
CA ILE A 80 -1.58 2.03 -4.34
C ILE A 80 -2.46 1.99 -5.58
N VAL A 81 -3.43 2.89 -5.65
CA VAL A 81 -4.31 3.03 -6.80
C VAL A 81 -3.53 3.38 -8.07
N SER A 82 -3.91 2.80 -9.20
CA SER A 82 -3.22 2.93 -10.50
C SER A 82 -3.00 4.39 -10.94
N MET A 83 -3.91 5.30 -10.58
CA MET A 83 -3.84 6.72 -10.93
C MET A 83 -2.93 7.56 -10.03
N CYS A 84 -2.37 7.00 -8.97
CA CYS A 84 -1.43 7.73 -8.11
C CYS A 84 -0.15 8.06 -8.91
N PRO A 85 0.33 9.31 -8.89
CA PRO A 85 1.57 9.66 -9.59
C PRO A 85 2.77 8.88 -9.05
N MET A 86 3.64 8.38 -9.94
CA MET A 86 4.88 7.70 -9.54
C MET A 86 5.80 8.59 -8.69
N GLU A 87 5.67 9.92 -8.78
CA GLU A 87 6.46 10.90 -8.04
C GLU A 87 5.90 11.24 -6.67
N ALA A 88 4.75 10.70 -6.32
CA ALA A 88 4.13 11.00 -5.04
C ALA A 88 5.05 10.58 -3.89
N LYS A 89 5.25 11.45 -2.92
CA LYS A 89 6.07 11.14 -1.73
C LYS A 89 5.53 9.94 -0.96
N TYR A 90 4.25 9.71 -1.05
CA TYR A 90 3.52 8.61 -0.44
C TYR A 90 4.12 7.24 -0.79
N ILE A 91 4.52 7.02 -2.04
CA ILE A 91 5.05 5.73 -2.49
C ILE A 91 6.40 5.34 -1.85
N GLN A 92 7.08 6.29 -1.22
CA GLN A 92 8.40 6.07 -0.63
C GLN A 92 8.34 5.76 0.87
N ILE A 93 7.14 5.61 1.43
CA ILE A 93 6.95 5.38 2.88
C ILE A 93 7.15 3.91 3.23
N PRO A 94 6.50 2.92 2.57
CA PRO A 94 6.64 1.52 2.93
C PRO A 94 7.94 0.90 2.42
N ASP A 95 8.30 -0.25 2.96
CA ASP A 95 9.45 -1.03 2.47
C ASP A 95 9.24 -1.56 1.05
N VAL A 96 8.01 -1.95 0.72
CA VAL A 96 7.60 -2.46 -0.58
C VAL A 96 6.43 -1.64 -1.11
N VAL A 97 6.57 -1.13 -2.33
CA VAL A 97 5.48 -0.42 -3.02
C VAL A 97 4.68 -1.42 -3.84
N SER A 98 3.37 -1.49 -3.64
CA SER A 98 2.52 -2.38 -4.40
C SER A 98 1.40 -1.61 -5.10
N TRP A 99 1.12 -1.97 -6.36
CA TRP A 99 0.19 -1.23 -7.19
C TRP A 99 -1.03 -2.07 -7.55
N ASN A 100 -2.20 -1.44 -7.50
CA ASN A 100 -3.46 -1.97 -8.01
C ASN A 100 -3.58 -1.60 -9.49
N HIS A 101 -3.02 -2.43 -10.38
CA HIS A 101 -3.05 -2.18 -11.81
C HIS A 101 -4.03 -3.11 -12.51
N TYR A 102 -5.12 -2.52 -13.00
CA TYR A 102 -6.16 -3.22 -13.76
C TYR A 102 -6.11 -2.84 -15.26
N PHE A 103 -4.90 -2.80 -15.83
CA PHE A 103 -4.74 -2.54 -17.27
C PHE A 103 -5.43 -3.62 -18.10
N GLY A 104 -6.32 -3.17 -19.00
CA GLY A 104 -7.19 -4.05 -19.77
C GLY A 104 -8.56 -4.31 -19.14
N TRP A 105 -8.83 -3.81 -17.93
CA TRP A 105 -10.15 -3.90 -17.29
C TRP A 105 -10.78 -2.53 -17.05
N TYR A 106 -10.28 -1.73 -16.09
CA TYR A 106 -10.79 -0.37 -15.85
C TYR A 106 -10.27 0.65 -16.86
N GLY A 107 -9.20 0.36 -17.58
CA GLY A 107 -8.62 1.22 -18.60
C GLY A 107 -7.35 0.66 -19.21
N GLY A 108 -6.97 1.22 -20.37
CA GLY A 108 -5.76 0.83 -21.06
C GLY A 108 -5.83 -0.57 -21.66
N ASP A 109 -4.66 -1.17 -21.84
CA ASP A 109 -4.45 -2.50 -22.41
C ASP A 109 -3.47 -3.29 -21.54
N THR A 110 -3.60 -4.61 -21.54
CA THR A 110 -2.76 -5.52 -20.73
C THR A 110 -1.27 -5.39 -21.03
N THR A 111 -0.91 -4.96 -22.26
CA THR A 111 0.49 -4.72 -22.67
C THR A 111 1.13 -3.52 -21.97
N MET A 112 0.34 -2.68 -21.29
CA MET A 112 0.85 -1.51 -20.57
C MET A 112 1.60 -1.86 -19.28
N ASN A 113 1.38 -3.05 -18.71
CA ASN A 113 2.04 -3.46 -17.48
C ASN A 113 3.57 -3.45 -17.61
N GLY A 114 4.13 -4.10 -18.64
CA GLY A 114 5.57 -4.16 -18.85
C GLY A 114 6.23 -2.78 -18.90
N PRO A 115 5.86 -1.92 -19.88
CA PRO A 115 6.43 -0.58 -19.99
C PRO A 115 6.28 0.27 -18.74
N TRP A 116 5.15 0.15 -18.00
CA TRP A 116 4.93 0.90 -16.79
C TRP A 116 5.92 0.50 -15.68
N PHE A 117 6.13 -0.81 -15.46
CA PHE A 117 7.08 -1.29 -14.46
C PHE A 117 8.54 -1.03 -14.88
N ASP A 118 8.86 -1.08 -16.18
CA ASP A 118 10.19 -0.72 -16.70
C ASP A 118 10.48 0.76 -16.40
N GLU A 119 9.51 1.66 -16.62
CA GLU A 119 9.63 3.08 -16.29
C GLU A 119 9.80 3.30 -14.79
N PHE A 120 8.96 2.65 -13.97
CA PHE A 120 9.06 2.75 -12.52
C PHE A 120 10.43 2.29 -12.01
N HIS A 121 10.91 1.13 -12.46
CA HIS A 121 12.20 0.61 -12.07
C HIS A 121 13.37 1.49 -12.54
N ALA A 122 13.30 2.03 -13.75
CA ALA A 122 14.30 2.97 -14.24
C ALA A 122 14.39 4.24 -13.38
N LYS A 123 13.25 4.72 -12.88
CA LYS A 123 13.14 5.91 -12.04
C LYS A 123 13.54 5.65 -10.58
N TYR A 124 13.16 4.49 -10.06
CA TYR A 124 13.34 4.09 -8.68
C TYR A 124 14.01 2.71 -8.54
N PRO A 125 15.27 2.56 -8.98
CA PRO A 125 15.92 1.25 -9.06
C PRO A 125 16.12 0.53 -7.72
N ASN A 126 16.00 1.26 -6.62
CA ASN A 126 16.21 0.74 -5.27
C ASN A 126 14.91 0.52 -4.49
N ILE A 127 13.75 0.83 -5.08
CA ILE A 127 12.44 0.62 -4.43
C ILE A 127 11.89 -0.73 -4.87
N PRO A 128 11.70 -1.70 -3.96
CA PRO A 128 11.02 -2.94 -4.27
C PRO A 128 9.57 -2.66 -4.68
N VAL A 129 9.13 -3.24 -5.80
CA VAL A 129 7.80 -3.01 -6.34
C VAL A 129 7.07 -4.32 -6.57
N GLY A 130 5.76 -4.33 -6.31
CA GLY A 130 4.86 -5.45 -6.52
C GLY A 130 3.54 -5.02 -7.17
N ILE A 131 2.73 -6.02 -7.48
CA ILE A 131 1.32 -5.85 -7.89
C ILE A 131 0.47 -6.43 -6.77
N SER A 132 -0.36 -5.58 -6.16
CA SER A 132 -1.30 -6.00 -5.10
C SER A 132 -2.62 -6.49 -5.68
N GLU A 133 -3.08 -5.84 -6.73
CA GLU A 133 -4.32 -6.22 -7.41
C GLU A 133 -4.16 -6.14 -8.93
N TYR A 134 -4.73 -7.10 -9.66
CA TYR A 134 -4.72 -7.16 -11.13
C TYR A 134 -5.85 -8.05 -11.65
N GLY A 135 -6.08 -8.01 -12.96
CA GLY A 135 -7.05 -8.88 -13.64
C GLY A 135 -8.37 -8.19 -13.92
N CYS A 136 -9.46 -8.94 -13.79
CA CYS A 136 -10.83 -8.46 -14.00
C CYS A 136 -11.79 -9.13 -13.01
N GLU A 137 -12.98 -8.53 -12.84
CA GLU A 137 -14.03 -9.12 -12.03
C GLU A 137 -14.57 -10.42 -12.67
N ALA A 138 -14.81 -11.41 -11.85
CA ALA A 138 -15.53 -12.61 -12.24
C ALA A 138 -17.03 -12.32 -12.17
N LEU A 139 -17.62 -11.91 -13.28
CA LEU A 139 -19.08 -11.77 -13.40
C LEU A 139 -19.70 -13.12 -13.72
N ASN A 140 -20.67 -13.55 -12.92
CA ASN A 140 -21.51 -14.72 -13.20
C ASN A 140 -22.63 -14.37 -14.19
#